data_dd5ce386fa6efbb0d8cfb678bc860aa0
#
_entry.id   dd5ce386fa6efbb0d8cfb678bc860aa0
#
_cell.length_a   1.000
_cell.length_b   1.000
_cell.length_c   1.000
_cell.angle_alpha   90.00
_cell.angle_beta   90.00
_cell.angle_gamma   90.00
#
_symmetry.space_group_name_H-M   'P 1'
#
loop_
_entity.id
_entity.type
_entity.pdbx_description
1 polymer ?
#
loop_
_entity_poly.entity_id
_entity_poly.type
_entity_poly.pdbx_seq_one_letter_code
_entity_poly.pdbx_strand_id
1 'polypeptide(L)'
;MPQYPERRSVRGVARFAAACVGLLAAACSGGPSVTSSAMGASTSAATPAAVTPAATPATPPASTPATVGSVSPTSTAGGGPAARLATKLGKPARLLVGLGTQGAGVNAVSAIESQALKIDIYERYLGAGDWTGWNSPPCDYVCVVGAAADSIGAVPMYTQYQMANNGDGNLAVVNDAAFMKTYWTRVKQMFESIAAYGKPALVNLEPDFWGYVERHAPGGDPTKMTAIVSSNPDCATLHNNVAGLAGCLVNMGRKYAPKAYIGFPPSSWGGNTTAEVVAFMRALGAQTADFIVEQTSDRDAGCFELQASGCSRSGSGWYWDESNKTHPNFHDHLAEAQAFHVGIGNLPLIWWQTPLGVPSVTRGGTAFHYRDNRAHYFLTHPAELVAAGGLGVVFSTGANYQTSITTDAGEFQELDNAYLRSPAKLP
;
A
#
# COMPACT_ATOMS: atom_id res chain seq x y z
N MET A 1 -38.09 -27.95 -35.29
CA MET A 1 -37.09 -28.17 -34.23
C MET A 1 -35.75 -27.60 -34.75
N PRO A 2 -35.29 -26.45 -34.28
CA PRO A 2 -33.97 -25.92 -34.64
C PRO A 2 -32.92 -26.45 -33.64
N GLN A 3 -31.81 -26.92 -34.18
CA GLN A 3 -30.64 -27.42 -33.49
C GLN A 3 -29.86 -26.26 -32.83
N TYR A 4 -29.50 -26.44 -31.57
CA TYR A 4 -28.57 -25.57 -30.86
C TYR A 4 -27.12 -25.89 -31.27
N PRO A 5 -26.24 -24.90 -31.50
CA PRO A 5 -24.82 -25.15 -31.73
C PRO A 5 -24.08 -25.39 -30.40
N GLU A 6 -23.14 -26.32 -30.45
CA GLU A 6 -22.27 -26.79 -29.35
C GLU A 6 -21.45 -25.68 -28.68
N ARG A 7 -21.36 -25.79 -27.38
CA ARG A 7 -20.46 -24.98 -26.53
C ARG A 7 -19.00 -25.25 -26.89
N ARG A 8 -18.33 -24.27 -27.44
CA ARG A 8 -16.87 -24.29 -27.53
C ARG A 8 -16.28 -24.12 -26.13
N SER A 9 -15.47 -25.10 -25.73
CA SER A 9 -14.71 -25.22 -24.50
C SER A 9 -13.78 -24.01 -24.25
N VAL A 10 -13.95 -23.37 -23.11
CA VAL A 10 -13.10 -22.27 -22.59
C VAL A 10 -11.76 -22.86 -22.09
N ARG A 11 -10.97 -23.51 -22.96
CA ARG A 11 -9.63 -24.02 -22.60
C ARG A 11 -8.48 -23.07 -22.92
N GLY A 12 -8.75 -21.85 -23.41
CA GLY A 12 -7.74 -20.89 -23.81
C GLY A 12 -7.27 -19.91 -22.72
N VAL A 13 -8.02 -19.71 -21.66
CA VAL A 13 -7.77 -18.63 -20.68
C VAL A 13 -6.71 -19.00 -19.62
N ALA A 14 -6.50 -20.30 -19.35
CA ALA A 14 -5.58 -20.73 -18.29
C ALA A 14 -4.09 -20.61 -18.62
N ARG A 15 -3.70 -20.39 -19.89
CA ARG A 15 -2.27 -20.32 -20.27
C ARG A 15 -1.66 -18.91 -20.23
N PHE A 16 -2.47 -17.85 -20.25
CA PHE A 16 -1.95 -16.47 -20.21
C PHE A 16 -1.78 -15.92 -18.79
N ALA A 17 -2.55 -16.38 -17.81
CA ALA A 17 -2.40 -15.98 -16.42
C ALA A 17 -1.05 -16.40 -15.80
N ALA A 18 -0.49 -17.53 -16.27
CA ALA A 18 0.80 -18.01 -15.78
C ALA A 18 2.00 -17.20 -16.27
N ALA A 19 1.88 -16.49 -17.39
CA ALA A 19 2.99 -15.69 -17.95
C ALA A 19 3.15 -14.33 -17.26
N CYS A 20 2.06 -13.74 -16.74
CA CYS A 20 2.13 -12.46 -16.01
C CYS A 20 2.72 -12.61 -14.60
N VAL A 21 2.59 -13.78 -13.97
CA VAL A 21 3.12 -14.04 -12.60
C VAL A 21 4.65 -14.09 -12.59
N GLY A 22 5.28 -14.47 -13.70
CA GLY A 22 6.75 -14.58 -13.78
C GLY A 22 7.51 -13.24 -13.85
N LEU A 23 6.86 -12.16 -14.29
CA LEU A 23 7.53 -10.86 -14.48
C LEU A 23 7.46 -9.96 -13.24
N LEU A 24 6.47 -10.12 -12.37
CA LEU A 24 6.33 -9.33 -11.13
C LEU A 24 7.33 -9.74 -10.03
N ALA A 25 7.91 -10.94 -10.11
CA ALA A 25 8.88 -11.41 -9.13
C ALA A 25 10.28 -10.78 -9.26
N ALA A 26 10.60 -10.14 -10.38
CA ALA A 26 11.92 -9.55 -10.63
C ALA A 26 12.05 -8.10 -10.14
N ALA A 27 10.94 -7.42 -9.86
CA ALA A 27 10.95 -5.97 -9.57
C ALA A 27 11.37 -5.61 -8.15
N CYS A 28 11.42 -6.55 -7.20
CA CYS A 28 11.69 -6.26 -5.79
C CYS A 28 13.11 -6.64 -5.30
N SER A 29 14.06 -7.01 -6.16
CA SER A 29 15.36 -7.54 -5.73
C SER A 29 16.60 -6.71 -6.10
N GLY A 30 16.46 -5.46 -6.52
CA GLY A 30 17.57 -4.60 -6.96
C GLY A 30 18.04 -3.58 -5.91
N GLY A 31 18.66 -4.02 -4.82
CA GLY A 31 19.55 -3.16 -4.01
C GLY A 31 20.98 -3.24 -4.57
N PRO A 32 21.75 -2.13 -4.67
CA PRO A 32 23.09 -2.15 -5.22
C PRO A 32 24.05 -2.91 -4.29
N SER A 33 24.69 -3.94 -4.82
CA SER A 33 25.85 -4.60 -4.19
C SER A 33 27.02 -3.63 -4.16
N VAL A 34 27.37 -3.12 -2.99
CA VAL A 34 28.62 -2.38 -2.79
C VAL A 34 29.71 -3.41 -2.57
N THR A 35 30.56 -3.62 -3.56
CA THR A 35 31.80 -4.39 -3.42
C THR A 35 32.76 -3.63 -2.52
N SER A 36 33.03 -4.18 -1.35
CA SER A 36 34.05 -3.69 -0.42
C SER A 36 35.43 -4.17 -0.92
N SER A 37 36.25 -3.23 -1.40
CA SER A 37 37.68 -3.49 -1.61
C SER A 37 38.42 -3.22 -0.31
N ALA A 38 39.02 -4.27 0.23
CA ALA A 38 39.93 -4.21 1.36
C ALA A 38 41.26 -3.55 0.94
N MET A 39 41.71 -2.51 1.63
CA MET A 39 43.10 -2.07 1.64
C MET A 39 43.57 -1.80 3.07
N GLY A 40 44.68 -2.39 3.32
CA GLY A 40 45.66 -2.47 4.33
C GLY A 40 45.70 -1.50 5.52
N ALA A 41 46.03 -2.13 6.62
CA ALA A 41 46.33 -1.51 7.89
C ALA A 41 47.62 -0.66 7.85
N SER A 42 47.60 0.46 8.55
CA SER A 42 48.79 1.08 9.11
C SER A 42 48.49 1.64 10.49
N THR A 43 49.13 1.09 11.47
CA THR A 43 49.11 1.44 12.90
C THR A 43 49.94 2.70 13.13
N SER A 44 49.36 3.70 13.82
CA SER A 44 50.16 4.68 14.54
C SER A 44 49.47 5.06 15.84
N ALA A 45 50.15 4.74 16.95
CA ALA A 45 49.71 5.02 18.30
C ALA A 45 49.94 6.52 18.61
N ALA A 46 48.96 7.21 19.15
CA ALA A 46 49.08 8.51 19.77
C ALA A 46 48.51 8.47 21.19
N THR A 47 49.34 8.90 22.13
CA THR A 47 49.15 8.99 23.57
C THR A 47 48.02 9.99 23.95
N PRO A 48 47.20 9.70 24.95
CA PRO A 48 46.14 10.61 25.33
C PRO A 48 46.62 11.77 26.21
N ALA A 49 46.25 12.98 25.83
CA ALA A 49 46.43 14.19 26.66
C ALA A 49 45.31 14.27 27.71
N ALA A 50 45.69 14.66 28.92
CA ALA A 50 44.82 14.86 30.07
C ALA A 50 43.79 15.98 29.86
N VAL A 51 42.50 15.71 30.10
CA VAL A 51 41.41 16.70 30.05
C VAL A 51 41.08 17.15 31.46
N THR A 52 41.16 18.43 31.70
CA THR A 52 40.74 19.14 32.93
C THR A 52 39.22 19.19 32.98
N PRO A 53 38.56 18.99 34.15
CA PRO A 53 37.10 19.01 34.24
C PRO A 53 36.55 20.43 34.11
N ALA A 54 35.60 20.60 33.17
CA ALA A 54 34.86 21.83 32.97
C ALA A 54 33.69 21.92 33.96
N ALA A 55 33.41 23.15 34.41
CA ALA A 55 32.41 23.49 35.40
C ALA A 55 30.97 23.12 34.96
N THR A 56 30.17 22.68 35.93
CA THR A 56 28.75 22.34 35.81
C THR A 56 27.92 23.58 35.45
N PRO A 57 27.08 23.55 34.40
CA PRO A 57 26.12 24.61 34.12
C PRO A 57 24.94 24.55 35.10
N ALA A 58 24.49 25.71 35.58
CA ALA A 58 23.35 25.88 36.44
C ALA A 58 22.03 25.45 35.75
N THR A 59 21.17 24.74 36.50
CA THR A 59 19.83 24.30 36.10
C THR A 59 18.90 25.49 35.88
N PRO A 60 18.20 25.62 34.75
CA PRO A 60 17.13 26.61 34.58
C PRO A 60 15.91 26.26 35.45
N PRO A 61 15.11 27.25 35.90
CA PRO A 61 13.92 27.01 36.67
C PRO A 61 12.84 26.26 35.88
N ALA A 62 12.19 25.32 36.53
CA ALA A 62 11.08 24.52 36.00
C ALA A 62 9.92 25.42 35.60
N SER A 63 9.58 25.38 34.29
CA SER A 63 8.36 25.97 33.75
C SER A 63 7.17 25.08 34.15
N THR A 64 6.18 25.66 34.79
CA THR A 64 4.89 25.03 35.10
C THR A 64 4.18 24.58 33.84
N PRO A 65 3.67 23.34 33.73
CA PRO A 65 2.92 22.93 32.56
C PRO A 65 1.61 23.70 32.48
N ALA A 66 1.41 24.39 31.34
CA ALA A 66 0.12 24.98 31.03
C ALA A 66 -0.90 23.84 30.84
N THR A 67 -1.99 23.91 31.58
CA THR A 67 -3.13 23.01 31.47
C THR A 67 -3.73 23.16 30.06
N VAL A 68 -3.48 22.20 29.21
CA VAL A 68 -4.14 22.12 27.89
C VAL A 68 -5.59 21.77 28.18
N GLY A 69 -6.49 22.74 27.99
CA GLY A 69 -7.92 22.54 28.10
C GLY A 69 -8.33 21.42 27.14
N SER A 70 -8.95 20.39 27.69
CA SER A 70 -9.59 19.31 26.94
C SER A 70 -10.69 19.93 26.04
N VAL A 71 -10.39 20.11 24.78
CA VAL A 71 -11.41 20.46 23.78
C VAL A 71 -12.18 19.18 23.49
N SER A 72 -13.32 18.98 24.14
CA SER A 72 -14.27 17.93 23.76
C SER A 72 -14.61 18.10 22.27
N PRO A 73 -14.46 17.05 21.43
CA PRO A 73 -14.86 17.16 20.05
C PRO A 73 -16.38 17.36 20.01
N THR A 74 -16.80 18.50 19.48
CA THR A 74 -18.21 18.76 19.15
C THR A 74 -18.63 17.69 18.17
N SER A 75 -19.48 16.77 18.60
CA SER A 75 -20.08 15.72 17.76
C SER A 75 -20.92 16.39 16.70
N THR A 76 -20.32 16.65 15.53
CA THR A 76 -21.07 16.94 14.31
C THR A 76 -21.78 15.65 13.89
N ALA A 77 -23.07 15.72 13.64
CA ALA A 77 -23.91 14.62 13.13
C ALA A 77 -23.44 14.18 11.73
N GLY A 78 -22.45 13.29 11.71
CA GLY A 78 -21.82 12.72 10.52
C GLY A 78 -20.44 12.22 10.92
N GLY A 79 -20.25 10.91 11.02
CA GLY A 79 -19.03 10.23 11.47
C GLY A 79 -17.72 10.80 10.91
N GLY A 80 -16.58 10.39 11.46
CA GLY A 80 -15.24 10.80 11.06
C GLY A 80 -14.92 10.54 9.57
N PRO A 81 -13.75 10.94 9.09
CA PRO A 81 -13.38 10.76 7.66
C PRO A 81 -13.48 9.32 7.17
N ALA A 82 -13.06 8.36 7.99
CA ALA A 82 -13.12 6.93 7.65
C ALA A 82 -14.57 6.43 7.52
N ALA A 83 -15.46 6.78 8.47
CA ALA A 83 -16.87 6.40 8.41
C ALA A 83 -17.59 7.02 7.20
N ARG A 84 -17.27 8.28 6.89
CA ARG A 84 -17.82 8.94 5.71
C ARG A 84 -17.37 8.28 4.41
N LEU A 85 -16.09 7.89 4.31
CA LEU A 85 -15.59 7.20 3.13
C LEU A 85 -16.18 5.79 3.02
N ALA A 86 -16.28 5.03 4.11
CA ALA A 86 -16.97 3.74 4.12
C ALA A 86 -18.41 3.86 3.60
N THR A 87 -19.16 4.86 4.05
CA THR A 87 -20.53 5.15 3.57
C THR A 87 -20.57 5.45 2.07
N LYS A 88 -19.63 6.27 1.56
CA LYS A 88 -19.54 6.59 0.12
C LYS A 88 -19.19 5.35 -0.71
N LEU A 89 -18.46 4.39 -0.14
CA LEU A 89 -18.16 3.09 -0.75
C LEU A 89 -19.34 2.10 -0.66
N GLY A 90 -20.44 2.46 0.00
CA GLY A 90 -21.56 1.55 0.25
C GLY A 90 -21.24 0.47 1.28
N LYS A 91 -20.29 0.72 2.17
CA LYS A 91 -19.82 -0.23 3.19
C LYS A 91 -20.27 0.18 4.58
N PRO A 92 -20.39 -0.78 5.52
CA PRO A 92 -20.69 -0.47 6.91
C PRO A 92 -19.59 0.38 7.54
N ALA A 93 -19.97 1.24 8.52
CA ALA A 93 -19.03 2.08 9.25
C ALA A 93 -18.26 1.25 10.32
N ARG A 94 -17.44 0.31 9.86
CA ARG A 94 -16.50 -0.51 10.62
C ARG A 94 -15.19 -0.63 9.86
N LEU A 95 -14.12 -1.05 10.53
CA LEU A 95 -12.86 -1.33 9.83
C LEU A 95 -13.12 -2.36 8.71
N LEU A 96 -12.78 -2.01 7.49
CA LEU A 96 -13.01 -2.85 6.32
C LEU A 96 -11.93 -3.91 6.18
N VAL A 97 -12.30 -5.11 5.73
CA VAL A 97 -11.37 -6.20 5.47
C VAL A 97 -11.32 -6.46 3.98
N GLY A 98 -10.11 -6.50 3.43
CA GLY A 98 -9.88 -6.70 2.00
C GLY A 98 -8.88 -7.80 1.70
N LEU A 99 -8.92 -8.28 0.47
CA LEU A 99 -7.93 -9.19 -0.11
C LEU A 99 -7.36 -8.61 -1.40
N GLY A 100 -6.04 -8.57 -1.47
CA GLY A 100 -5.31 -8.07 -2.62
C GLY A 100 -4.78 -9.18 -3.53
N THR A 101 -4.02 -8.74 -4.52
CA THR A 101 -3.34 -9.60 -5.50
C THR A 101 -2.56 -10.70 -4.78
N GLN A 102 -2.70 -11.93 -5.25
CA GLN A 102 -2.10 -13.16 -4.71
C GLN A 102 -2.53 -13.56 -3.30
N GLY A 103 -3.06 -12.68 -2.46
CA GLY A 103 -3.57 -13.04 -1.14
C GLY A 103 -4.66 -14.10 -1.18
N ALA A 104 -5.50 -14.06 -2.21
CA ALA A 104 -6.54 -15.03 -2.49
C ALA A 104 -6.15 -16.11 -3.52
N GLY A 105 -4.92 -16.13 -4.01
CA GLY A 105 -4.43 -17.08 -5.03
C GLY A 105 -4.97 -16.80 -6.44
N VAL A 106 -4.70 -17.73 -7.36
CA VAL A 106 -5.04 -17.59 -8.80
C VAL A 106 -6.55 -17.57 -9.04
N ASN A 107 -7.33 -18.30 -8.23
CA ASN A 107 -8.79 -18.39 -8.30
C ASN A 107 -9.43 -17.60 -7.14
N ALA A 108 -9.06 -16.37 -6.98
CA ALA A 108 -9.39 -15.54 -5.83
C ALA A 108 -10.87 -15.54 -5.46
N VAL A 109 -11.76 -15.30 -6.43
CA VAL A 109 -13.22 -15.27 -6.17
C VAL A 109 -13.72 -16.64 -5.70
N SER A 110 -13.37 -17.72 -6.40
CA SER A 110 -13.78 -19.07 -6.00
C SER A 110 -13.26 -19.47 -4.62
N ALA A 111 -12.04 -19.06 -4.27
CA ALA A 111 -11.47 -19.33 -2.95
C ALA A 111 -12.21 -18.55 -1.85
N ILE A 112 -12.53 -17.27 -2.09
CA ILE A 112 -13.31 -16.43 -1.19
C ILE A 112 -14.71 -17.03 -0.97
N GLU A 113 -15.40 -17.42 -2.05
CA GLU A 113 -16.73 -18.02 -2.01
C GLU A 113 -16.73 -19.37 -1.29
N SER A 114 -15.75 -20.24 -1.58
CA SER A 114 -15.66 -21.57 -0.96
C SER A 114 -15.43 -21.53 0.56
N GLN A 115 -14.75 -20.47 1.02
CA GLN A 115 -14.52 -20.20 2.44
C GLN A 115 -15.62 -19.31 3.07
N ALA A 116 -16.61 -18.87 2.29
CA ALA A 116 -17.68 -17.97 2.71
C ALA A 116 -17.18 -16.65 3.37
N LEU A 117 -16.01 -16.16 2.95
CA LEU A 117 -15.41 -14.93 3.46
C LEU A 117 -16.26 -13.70 3.09
N LYS A 118 -16.32 -12.72 4.00
CA LYS A 118 -17.07 -11.46 3.83
C LYS A 118 -16.12 -10.29 3.56
N ILE A 119 -15.54 -10.26 2.37
CA ILE A 119 -14.53 -9.29 1.97
C ILE A 119 -15.19 -7.97 1.56
N ASP A 120 -14.67 -6.85 2.09
CA ASP A 120 -15.15 -5.50 1.76
C ASP A 120 -14.41 -4.86 0.61
N ILE A 121 -13.12 -5.17 0.43
CA ILE A 121 -12.23 -4.57 -0.59
C ILE A 121 -11.58 -5.71 -1.39
N TYR A 122 -11.64 -5.63 -2.72
CA TYR A 122 -11.00 -6.57 -3.63
C TYR A 122 -9.97 -5.83 -4.48
N GLU A 123 -8.68 -6.02 -4.19
CA GLU A 123 -7.59 -5.25 -4.80
C GLU A 123 -6.94 -5.99 -5.95
N ARG A 124 -6.64 -5.27 -7.04
CA ARG A 124 -5.86 -5.73 -8.18
C ARG A 124 -5.00 -4.62 -8.76
N TYR A 125 -3.82 -5.02 -9.23
CA TYR A 125 -2.91 -4.13 -9.93
C TYR A 125 -3.39 -3.80 -11.34
N LEU A 126 -3.18 -2.55 -11.75
CA LEU A 126 -3.14 -2.08 -13.13
C LEU A 126 -1.66 -1.74 -13.44
N GLY A 127 -0.86 -2.77 -13.61
CA GLY A 127 0.60 -2.67 -13.68
C GLY A 127 1.16 -2.68 -15.11
N ALA A 128 2.41 -3.12 -15.22
CA ALA A 128 3.25 -3.11 -16.42
C ALA A 128 2.73 -3.92 -17.61
N GLY A 129 1.63 -4.63 -17.49
CA GLY A 129 1.02 -5.33 -18.59
C GLY A 129 0.10 -4.45 -19.44
N ASP A 130 -0.35 -4.97 -20.54
CA ASP A 130 -1.36 -4.32 -21.37
C ASP A 130 -2.76 -4.64 -20.84
N TRP A 131 -3.08 -4.14 -19.64
CA TRP A 131 -4.41 -4.29 -19.03
C TRP A 131 -5.50 -3.65 -19.91
N THR A 132 -5.12 -2.76 -20.82
CA THR A 132 -6.01 -2.12 -21.78
C THR A 132 -6.35 -3.00 -22.97
N GLY A 133 -5.61 -4.08 -23.19
CA GLY A 133 -5.83 -5.03 -24.29
C GLY A 133 -6.77 -6.20 -23.96
N TRP A 134 -7.41 -6.20 -22.80
CA TRP A 134 -8.25 -7.32 -22.37
C TRP A 134 -9.63 -7.36 -23.06
N ASN A 135 -9.94 -6.41 -23.93
CA ASN A 135 -11.13 -6.37 -24.78
C ASN A 135 -12.43 -6.81 -24.10
N SER A 136 -12.62 -6.42 -22.87
CA SER A 136 -13.84 -6.69 -22.11
C SER A 136 -14.70 -5.41 -22.11
N PRO A 137 -15.57 -5.21 -23.12
CA PRO A 137 -16.43 -4.05 -23.12
C PRO A 137 -17.33 -4.03 -21.87
N PRO A 138 -17.64 -2.86 -21.30
CA PRO A 138 -17.29 -1.54 -21.84
C PRO A 138 -15.96 -0.98 -21.33
N CYS A 139 -15.23 -1.65 -20.42
CA CYS A 139 -14.11 -1.02 -19.73
C CYS A 139 -12.95 -1.97 -19.37
N ASP A 140 -12.60 -2.83 -20.29
CA ASP A 140 -11.40 -3.68 -20.23
C ASP A 140 -11.24 -4.41 -18.87
N TYR A 141 -10.01 -4.57 -18.41
CA TYR A 141 -9.70 -5.26 -17.15
C TYR A 141 -10.33 -4.58 -15.92
N VAL A 142 -10.58 -3.28 -15.94
CA VAL A 142 -11.27 -2.56 -14.85
C VAL A 142 -12.65 -3.16 -14.62
N CYS A 143 -13.43 -3.45 -15.67
CA CYS A 143 -14.73 -4.11 -15.52
C CYS A 143 -14.62 -5.57 -15.09
N VAL A 144 -13.58 -6.29 -15.51
CA VAL A 144 -13.33 -7.67 -15.06
C VAL A 144 -13.13 -7.69 -13.53
N VAL A 145 -12.29 -6.80 -13.02
CA VAL A 145 -12.05 -6.68 -11.57
C VAL A 145 -13.29 -6.17 -10.85
N GLY A 146 -13.99 -5.19 -11.41
CA GLY A 146 -15.25 -4.68 -10.85
C GLY A 146 -16.32 -5.74 -10.74
N ALA A 147 -16.52 -6.58 -11.78
CA ALA A 147 -17.47 -7.69 -11.76
C ALA A 147 -17.08 -8.76 -10.72
N ALA A 148 -15.78 -9.06 -10.60
CA ALA A 148 -15.27 -9.97 -9.58
C ALA A 148 -15.53 -9.44 -8.15
N ALA A 149 -15.28 -8.15 -7.92
CA ALA A 149 -15.59 -7.51 -6.66
C ALA A 149 -17.10 -7.55 -6.35
N ASP A 150 -17.92 -7.23 -7.34
CA ASP A 150 -19.40 -7.26 -7.20
C ASP A 150 -19.92 -8.65 -6.82
N SER A 151 -19.36 -9.72 -7.40
CA SER A 151 -19.83 -11.09 -7.15
C SER A 151 -19.65 -11.53 -5.69
N ILE A 152 -18.67 -10.98 -5.00
CA ILE A 152 -18.40 -11.23 -3.58
C ILE A 152 -18.86 -10.09 -2.65
N GLY A 153 -19.59 -9.10 -3.21
CA GLY A 153 -20.07 -7.94 -2.46
C GLY A 153 -18.98 -6.97 -2.01
N ALA A 154 -17.81 -6.98 -2.63
CA ALA A 154 -16.69 -6.09 -2.33
C ALA A 154 -16.70 -4.80 -3.17
N VAL A 155 -15.87 -3.82 -2.79
CA VAL A 155 -15.51 -2.66 -3.60
C VAL A 155 -14.17 -2.93 -4.28
N PRO A 156 -14.02 -2.69 -5.59
CA PRO A 156 -12.74 -2.84 -6.23
C PRO A 156 -11.75 -1.75 -5.77
N MET A 157 -10.49 -2.14 -5.55
CA MET A 157 -9.36 -1.25 -5.38
C MET A 157 -8.37 -1.51 -6.50
N TYR A 158 -8.05 -0.49 -7.27
CA TYR A 158 -7.10 -0.54 -8.36
C TYR A 158 -5.77 0.05 -7.92
N THR A 159 -4.72 -0.76 -7.91
CA THR A 159 -3.36 -0.28 -7.68
C THR A 159 -2.73 0.06 -9.02
N GLN A 160 -2.68 1.34 -9.34
CA GLN A 160 -1.99 1.82 -10.53
C GLN A 160 -0.48 1.76 -10.30
N TYR A 161 0.24 1.02 -11.14
CA TYR A 161 1.69 0.81 -11.00
C TYR A 161 2.35 0.84 -12.38
N GLN A 162 2.36 2.02 -13.01
CA GLN A 162 2.79 2.20 -14.40
C GLN A 162 4.11 2.96 -14.53
N MET A 163 4.49 3.75 -13.53
CA MET A 163 5.79 4.42 -13.52
C MET A 163 6.96 3.42 -13.53
N ALA A 164 6.74 2.22 -12.99
CA ALA A 164 7.72 1.12 -12.99
C ALA A 164 7.81 0.35 -14.33
N ASN A 165 7.03 0.68 -15.36
CA ASN A 165 7.03 -0.05 -16.64
C ASN A 165 8.41 -0.12 -17.32
N ASN A 166 9.26 0.86 -17.09
CA ASN A 166 10.62 0.89 -17.61
C ASN A 166 11.69 0.62 -16.53
N GLY A 167 11.31 -0.09 -15.48
CA GLY A 167 12.13 -0.43 -14.33
C GLY A 167 11.72 0.35 -13.08
N ASP A 168 11.61 -0.38 -11.98
CA ASP A 168 11.30 0.18 -10.69
C ASP A 168 12.41 1.15 -10.24
N GLY A 169 12.02 2.32 -9.71
CA GLY A 169 12.96 3.38 -9.36
C GLY A 169 13.58 4.14 -10.52
N ASN A 170 13.22 3.85 -11.77
CA ASN A 170 13.68 4.62 -12.93
C ASN A 170 12.96 5.97 -13.04
N LEU A 171 13.44 6.98 -12.32
CA LEU A 171 12.84 8.31 -12.30
C LEU A 171 13.05 9.13 -13.59
N ALA A 172 13.90 8.68 -14.51
CA ALA A 172 14.12 9.39 -15.79
C ALA A 172 12.85 9.37 -16.66
N VAL A 173 11.96 8.40 -16.46
CA VAL A 173 10.72 8.24 -17.23
C VAL A 173 9.79 9.45 -17.16
N VAL A 174 9.79 10.20 -16.05
CA VAL A 174 8.92 11.38 -15.90
C VAL A 174 9.31 12.54 -16.81
N ASN A 175 10.52 12.50 -17.41
CA ASN A 175 11.01 13.46 -18.40
C ASN A 175 11.15 12.86 -19.80
N ASP A 176 10.73 11.61 -20.01
CA ASP A 176 10.63 11.00 -21.33
C ASP A 176 9.26 11.34 -21.95
N ALA A 177 9.27 12.13 -23.03
CA ALA A 177 8.04 12.62 -23.67
C ALA A 177 7.18 11.48 -24.26
N ALA A 178 7.80 10.42 -24.78
CA ALA A 178 7.07 9.29 -25.36
C ALA A 178 6.43 8.43 -24.26
N PHE A 179 7.17 8.18 -23.18
CA PHE A 179 6.66 7.49 -22.00
C PHE A 179 5.49 8.27 -21.38
N MET A 180 5.68 9.56 -21.09
CA MET A 180 4.66 10.38 -20.45
C MET A 180 3.40 10.57 -21.30
N LYS A 181 3.53 10.63 -22.61
CA LYS A 181 2.37 10.63 -23.51
C LYS A 181 1.55 9.33 -23.35
N THR A 182 2.21 8.19 -23.33
CA THR A 182 1.56 6.89 -23.11
C THR A 182 0.96 6.80 -21.70
N TYR A 183 1.70 7.23 -20.70
CA TYR A 183 1.27 7.28 -19.29
C TYR A 183 -0.04 8.06 -19.14
N TRP A 184 -0.10 9.31 -19.63
CA TRP A 184 -1.30 10.14 -19.53
C TRP A 184 -2.49 9.55 -20.28
N THR A 185 -2.25 8.91 -21.42
CA THR A 185 -3.31 8.20 -22.15
C THR A 185 -3.89 7.06 -21.32
N ARG A 186 -3.05 6.27 -20.67
CA ARG A 186 -3.48 5.15 -19.82
C ARG A 186 -4.15 5.61 -18.54
N VAL A 187 -3.66 6.67 -17.91
CA VAL A 187 -4.31 7.28 -16.73
C VAL A 187 -5.73 7.73 -17.08
N LYS A 188 -5.89 8.42 -18.21
CA LYS A 188 -7.21 8.83 -18.69
C LYS A 188 -8.12 7.63 -18.92
N GLN A 189 -7.64 6.64 -19.64
CA GLN A 189 -8.39 5.40 -19.94
C GLN A 189 -8.79 4.67 -18.64
N MET A 190 -7.90 4.59 -17.65
CA MET A 190 -8.22 4.01 -16.34
C MET A 190 -9.41 4.70 -15.71
N PHE A 191 -9.40 6.03 -15.61
CA PHE A 191 -10.51 6.76 -15.00
C PHE A 191 -11.79 6.69 -15.83
N GLU A 192 -11.71 6.75 -17.16
CA GLU A 192 -12.87 6.56 -18.02
C GLU A 192 -13.45 5.14 -17.87
N SER A 193 -12.62 4.12 -17.75
CA SER A 193 -13.04 2.74 -17.47
C SER A 193 -13.70 2.59 -16.10
N ILE A 194 -13.17 3.25 -15.05
CA ILE A 194 -13.81 3.28 -13.73
C ILE A 194 -15.15 4.00 -13.79
N ALA A 195 -15.27 5.08 -14.56
CA ALA A 195 -16.54 5.75 -14.78
C ALA A 195 -17.55 4.86 -15.50
N ALA A 196 -17.11 4.09 -16.51
CA ALA A 196 -17.95 3.13 -17.22
C ALA A 196 -18.40 1.95 -16.33
N TYR A 197 -17.57 1.49 -15.38
CA TYR A 197 -17.97 0.54 -14.34
C TYR A 197 -19.11 1.12 -13.48
N GLY A 198 -19.12 2.43 -13.22
CA GLY A 198 -20.26 3.17 -12.72
C GLY A 198 -20.54 3.09 -11.21
N LYS A 199 -19.78 2.28 -10.46
CA LYS A 199 -19.87 2.12 -9.01
C LYS A 199 -18.68 2.74 -8.30
N PRO A 200 -18.73 2.90 -6.96
CA PRO A 200 -17.58 3.36 -6.18
C PRO A 200 -16.36 2.43 -6.35
N ALA A 201 -15.19 3.03 -6.45
CA ALA A 201 -13.91 2.32 -6.52
C ALA A 201 -12.83 3.07 -5.76
N LEU A 202 -11.83 2.33 -5.25
CA LEU A 202 -10.63 2.87 -4.65
C LEU A 202 -9.49 2.82 -5.69
N VAL A 203 -8.62 3.83 -5.69
CA VAL A 203 -7.45 3.88 -6.58
C VAL A 203 -6.22 4.21 -5.74
N ASN A 204 -5.29 3.28 -5.67
CA ASN A 204 -3.96 3.45 -5.07
C ASN A 204 -2.98 3.87 -6.16
N LEU A 205 -2.38 5.05 -6.03
CA LEU A 205 -1.58 5.65 -7.10
C LEU A 205 -0.09 5.40 -6.92
N GLU A 206 0.51 4.66 -7.85
CA GLU A 206 1.95 4.51 -8.07
C GLU A 206 2.75 4.19 -6.78
N PRO A 207 2.47 3.08 -6.10
CA PRO A 207 3.30 2.62 -4.99
C PRO A 207 4.78 2.61 -5.37
N ASP A 208 5.65 2.78 -4.39
CA ASP A 208 7.10 2.86 -4.50
C ASP A 208 7.64 4.10 -5.25
N PHE A 209 6.97 4.55 -6.30
CA PHE A 209 7.41 5.69 -7.11
C PHE A 209 7.65 6.94 -6.24
N TRP A 210 6.73 7.24 -5.32
CA TRP A 210 6.85 8.42 -4.45
C TRP A 210 8.02 8.33 -3.49
N GLY A 211 8.32 7.16 -2.96
CA GLY A 211 9.49 6.93 -2.12
C GLY A 211 10.82 7.10 -2.87
N TYR A 212 10.89 6.62 -4.11
CA TYR A 212 12.03 6.89 -4.98
C TYR A 212 12.19 8.39 -5.27
N VAL A 213 11.09 9.08 -5.55
CA VAL A 213 11.12 10.54 -5.74
C VAL A 213 11.63 11.23 -4.47
N GLU A 214 11.12 10.89 -3.30
CA GLU A 214 11.53 11.48 -2.03
C GLU A 214 13.04 11.35 -1.79
N ARG A 215 13.61 10.20 -2.06
CA ARG A 215 15.05 9.94 -1.93
C ARG A 215 15.92 10.75 -2.90
N HIS A 216 15.41 11.07 -4.08
CA HIS A 216 16.21 11.65 -5.16
C HIS A 216 15.87 13.11 -5.44
N ALA A 217 14.72 13.61 -5.00
CA ALA A 217 14.37 15.02 -5.14
C ALA A 217 15.29 15.89 -4.29
N PRO A 218 15.77 17.04 -4.82
CA PRO A 218 16.64 17.93 -4.07
C PRO A 218 16.02 18.40 -2.75
N GLY A 219 16.59 17.95 -1.63
CA GLY A 219 16.07 18.22 -0.29
C GLY A 219 14.74 17.53 0.04
N GLY A 220 14.43 16.42 -0.61
CA GLY A 220 13.16 15.72 -0.45
C GLY A 220 11.94 16.52 -0.94
N ASP A 221 12.15 17.50 -1.82
CA ASP A 221 11.09 18.42 -2.26
C ASP A 221 10.61 18.07 -3.68
N PRO A 222 9.39 17.51 -3.84
CA PRO A 222 8.87 17.08 -5.15
C PRO A 222 8.67 18.24 -6.12
N THR A 223 8.60 19.49 -5.64
CA THR A 223 8.48 20.68 -6.49
C THR A 223 9.78 21.00 -7.23
N LYS A 224 10.92 20.49 -6.75
CA LYS A 224 12.25 20.69 -7.35
C LYS A 224 12.64 19.60 -8.35
N MET A 225 11.85 18.53 -8.45
CA MET A 225 12.07 17.48 -9.42
C MET A 225 11.20 17.70 -10.64
N THR A 226 11.80 17.88 -11.81
CA THR A 226 11.08 18.09 -13.06
C THR A 226 10.30 16.86 -13.52
N ALA A 227 9.15 17.07 -14.13
CA ALA A 227 8.33 16.05 -14.77
C ALA A 227 7.50 16.67 -15.89
N ILE A 228 7.24 15.94 -16.96
CA ILE A 228 6.39 16.40 -18.08
C ILE A 228 4.91 16.27 -17.69
N VAL A 229 4.28 17.37 -17.32
CA VAL A 229 2.87 17.46 -16.90
C VAL A 229 2.04 18.20 -17.93
N SER A 230 2.49 19.35 -18.40
CA SER A 230 1.75 20.23 -19.31
C SER A 230 1.51 19.66 -20.70
N SER A 231 2.14 18.52 -21.05
CA SER A 231 1.81 17.77 -22.25
C SER A 231 0.43 17.10 -22.18
N ASN A 232 -0.13 16.94 -20.96
CA ASN A 232 -1.51 16.53 -20.75
C ASN A 232 -2.42 17.79 -20.79
N PRO A 233 -3.37 17.89 -21.76
CA PRO A 233 -4.25 19.05 -21.86
C PRO A 233 -5.09 19.33 -20.60
N ASP A 234 -5.41 18.29 -19.84
CA ASP A 234 -6.19 18.41 -18.61
C ASP A 234 -5.38 19.05 -17.46
N CYS A 235 -4.07 19.11 -17.61
CA CYS A 235 -3.13 19.58 -16.59
C CYS A 235 -2.19 20.67 -17.09
N ALA A 236 -2.52 21.30 -18.23
CA ALA A 236 -1.67 22.31 -18.88
C ALA A 236 -1.33 23.51 -18.00
N THR A 237 -2.14 23.78 -16.96
CA THR A 237 -1.94 24.89 -16.00
C THR A 237 -1.10 24.49 -14.78
N LEU A 238 -0.79 23.20 -14.62
CA LEU A 238 0.04 22.71 -13.51
C LEU A 238 1.54 22.84 -13.84
N HIS A 239 2.36 22.92 -12.80
CA HIS A 239 3.81 22.99 -12.96
C HIS A 239 4.39 21.68 -13.53
N ASN A 240 5.42 21.78 -14.37
CA ASN A 240 6.17 20.65 -14.88
C ASN A 240 7.15 20.11 -13.82
N ASN A 241 6.62 19.60 -12.72
CA ASN A 241 7.34 18.93 -11.64
C ASN A 241 6.51 17.78 -11.05
N VAL A 242 7.11 17.02 -10.14
CA VAL A 242 6.44 15.83 -9.58
C VAL A 242 5.23 16.20 -8.72
N ALA A 243 5.21 17.33 -8.03
CA ALA A 243 4.02 17.80 -7.33
C ALA A 243 2.88 18.12 -8.33
N GLY A 244 3.19 18.75 -9.47
CA GLY A 244 2.23 18.95 -10.56
C GLY A 244 1.74 17.63 -11.16
N LEU A 245 2.61 16.61 -11.27
CA LEU A 245 2.21 15.26 -11.70
C LEU A 245 1.18 14.66 -10.74
N ALA A 246 1.42 14.70 -9.43
CA ALA A 246 0.47 14.20 -8.43
C ALA A 246 -0.87 14.96 -8.48
N GLY A 247 -0.83 16.29 -8.57
CA GLY A 247 -2.03 17.12 -8.73
C GLY A 247 -2.82 16.80 -10.01
N CYS A 248 -2.11 16.47 -11.11
CA CYS A 248 -2.72 16.07 -12.36
C CYS A 248 -3.51 14.76 -12.22
N LEU A 249 -2.94 13.76 -11.53
CA LEU A 249 -3.62 12.49 -11.26
C LEU A 249 -4.93 12.70 -10.49
N VAL A 250 -4.91 13.53 -9.44
CA VAL A 250 -6.11 13.86 -8.67
C VAL A 250 -7.13 14.57 -9.54
N ASN A 251 -6.72 15.60 -10.30
CA ASN A 251 -7.62 16.36 -11.18
C ASN A 251 -8.30 15.47 -12.23
N MET A 252 -7.53 14.56 -12.86
CA MET A 252 -8.08 13.61 -13.83
C MET A 252 -9.10 12.67 -13.18
N GLY A 253 -8.82 12.15 -11.99
CA GLY A 253 -9.77 11.32 -11.26
C GLY A 253 -11.06 12.05 -10.95
N ARG A 254 -10.98 13.29 -10.44
CA ARG A 254 -12.17 14.13 -10.18
C ARG A 254 -12.95 14.44 -11.44
N LYS A 255 -12.27 14.68 -12.56
CA LYS A 255 -12.88 14.99 -13.84
C LYS A 255 -13.58 13.80 -14.49
N TYR A 256 -12.88 12.67 -14.60
CA TYR A 256 -13.33 11.55 -15.41
C TYR A 256 -14.11 10.51 -14.60
N ALA A 257 -13.78 10.31 -13.32
CA ALA A 257 -14.35 9.26 -12.47
C ALA A 257 -14.73 9.80 -11.08
N PRO A 258 -15.82 10.57 -10.95
CA PRO A 258 -16.20 11.21 -9.67
C PRO A 258 -16.55 10.20 -8.55
N LYS A 259 -16.71 8.91 -8.88
CA LYS A 259 -16.89 7.81 -7.93
C LYS A 259 -15.60 7.04 -7.62
N ALA A 260 -14.47 7.44 -8.22
CA ALA A 260 -13.15 6.94 -7.84
C ALA A 260 -12.62 7.74 -6.65
N TYR A 261 -12.31 7.04 -5.57
CA TYR A 261 -11.66 7.61 -4.39
C TYR A 261 -10.17 7.34 -4.50
N ILE A 262 -9.36 8.37 -4.40
CA ILE A 262 -7.93 8.37 -4.73
C ILE A 262 -7.11 8.33 -3.46
N GLY A 263 -6.12 7.44 -3.41
CA GLY A 263 -5.16 7.30 -2.34
C GLY A 263 -3.70 7.43 -2.82
N PHE A 264 -2.87 8.02 -1.97
CA PHE A 264 -1.43 8.05 -2.14
C PHE A 264 -0.75 7.18 -1.08
N PRO A 265 0.22 6.35 -1.47
CA PRO A 265 1.04 5.60 -0.55
C PRO A 265 2.28 6.40 -0.12
N PRO A 266 2.38 6.88 1.15
CA PRO A 266 3.65 7.27 1.72
C PRO A 266 4.57 6.06 1.78
N SER A 267 5.85 6.28 1.62
CA SER A 267 6.86 5.22 1.69
C SER A 267 7.77 5.45 2.89
N SER A 268 7.60 4.70 3.96
CA SER A 268 8.41 4.84 5.20
C SER A 268 9.92 4.75 4.94
N TRP A 269 10.32 4.09 3.85
CA TRP A 269 11.70 3.99 3.40
C TRP A 269 12.17 5.18 2.54
N GLY A 270 11.29 6.08 2.12
CA GLY A 270 11.60 7.24 1.25
C GLY A 270 12.40 8.30 1.97
N GLY A 271 11.95 8.72 3.16
CA GLY A 271 12.65 9.64 4.06
C GLY A 271 13.49 8.93 5.11
N ASN A 272 14.18 9.70 5.94
CA ASN A 272 14.94 9.18 7.09
C ASN A 272 14.07 9.15 8.37
N THR A 273 13.00 9.92 8.39
CA THR A 273 12.07 10.04 9.51
C THR A 273 10.63 10.13 9.01
N THR A 274 9.68 9.70 9.82
CA THR A 274 8.24 9.84 9.57
C THR A 274 7.85 11.31 9.28
N ALA A 275 8.49 12.27 9.96
CA ALA A 275 8.22 13.69 9.74
C ALA A 275 8.67 14.19 8.34
N GLU A 276 9.79 13.66 7.81
CA GLU A 276 10.23 13.95 6.44
C GLU A 276 9.26 13.40 5.42
N VAL A 277 8.82 12.14 5.58
CA VAL A 277 7.80 11.52 4.71
C VAL A 277 6.50 12.33 4.72
N VAL A 278 6.03 12.75 5.90
CA VAL A 278 4.85 13.63 6.01
C VAL A 278 5.05 14.95 5.28
N ALA A 279 6.20 15.59 5.45
CA ALA A 279 6.52 16.86 4.79
C ALA A 279 6.55 16.71 3.27
N PHE A 280 7.19 15.64 2.77
CA PHE A 280 7.22 15.30 1.35
C PHE A 280 5.80 15.08 0.79
N MET A 281 4.99 14.26 1.44
CA MET A 281 3.62 13.98 1.00
C MET A 281 2.72 15.22 0.99
N ARG A 282 2.92 16.13 1.94
CA ARG A 282 2.24 17.43 1.94
C ARG A 282 2.69 18.32 0.78
N ALA A 283 3.99 18.39 0.52
CA ALA A 283 4.54 19.14 -0.62
C ALA A 283 4.10 18.54 -1.97
N LEU A 284 3.90 17.22 -2.01
CA LEU A 284 3.33 16.50 -3.16
C LEU A 284 1.85 16.88 -3.41
N GLY A 285 1.12 17.33 -2.38
CA GLY A 285 -0.31 17.64 -2.46
C GLY A 285 -1.21 16.47 -2.07
N ALA A 286 -0.68 15.41 -1.44
CA ALA A 286 -1.42 14.20 -1.09
C ALA A 286 -2.64 14.44 -0.19
N GLN A 287 -2.66 15.52 0.60
CA GLN A 287 -3.81 15.93 1.40
C GLN A 287 -5.08 16.28 0.59
N THR A 288 -4.97 16.41 -0.73
CA THR A 288 -6.12 16.64 -1.63
C THR A 288 -6.79 15.33 -2.10
N ALA A 289 -6.21 14.19 -1.75
CA ALA A 289 -6.74 12.87 -2.02
C ALA A 289 -7.89 12.48 -1.05
N ASP A 290 -8.38 11.25 -1.12
CA ASP A 290 -9.48 10.75 -0.28
C ASP A 290 -8.98 9.87 0.87
N PHE A 291 -7.83 9.20 0.71
CA PHE A 291 -7.24 8.32 1.70
C PHE A 291 -5.71 8.19 1.50
N ILE A 292 -5.06 7.57 2.47
CA ILE A 292 -3.64 7.20 2.40
C ILE A 292 -3.52 5.68 2.40
N VAL A 293 -2.47 5.16 1.77
CA VAL A 293 -2.19 3.72 1.72
C VAL A 293 -0.91 3.43 2.47
N GLU A 294 -1.03 2.66 3.54
CA GLU A 294 0.08 2.32 4.42
C GLU A 294 0.57 0.89 4.16
N GLN A 295 1.88 0.67 4.23
CA GLN A 295 2.48 -0.64 4.09
C GLN A 295 3.00 -1.15 5.44
N THR A 296 2.60 -2.35 5.83
CA THR A 296 3.14 -3.00 7.02
C THR A 296 4.51 -3.64 6.77
N SER A 297 4.70 -4.16 5.59
CA SER A 297 5.89 -4.82 5.08
C SER A 297 5.51 -5.53 3.78
N ASP A 298 6.44 -5.68 2.92
CA ASP A 298 6.26 -6.37 1.64
C ASP A 298 6.45 -7.89 1.70
N ARG A 299 6.73 -8.45 2.88
CA ARG A 299 7.03 -9.89 3.05
C ARG A 299 6.53 -10.40 4.39
N ASP A 300 6.12 -11.66 4.44
CA ASP A 300 5.88 -12.35 5.70
C ASP A 300 7.18 -12.82 6.37
N ALA A 301 7.14 -12.89 7.69
CA ALA A 301 8.32 -13.20 8.49
C ALA A 301 8.86 -14.62 8.23
N GLY A 302 7.99 -15.60 8.00
CA GLY A 302 8.39 -16.98 7.72
C GLY A 302 9.13 -17.13 6.39
N CYS A 303 8.79 -16.29 5.40
CA CYS A 303 9.51 -16.21 4.14
C CYS A 303 11.00 -15.87 4.38
N PHE A 304 11.28 -14.90 5.26
CA PHE A 304 12.65 -14.53 5.64
C PHE A 304 13.36 -15.58 6.50
N GLU A 305 12.63 -16.27 7.37
CA GLU A 305 13.21 -17.38 8.15
C GLU A 305 13.72 -18.50 7.25
N LEU A 306 12.93 -18.87 6.24
CA LEU A 306 13.28 -19.94 5.30
C LEU A 306 14.28 -19.53 4.24
N GLN A 307 14.50 -18.23 4.02
CA GLN A 307 15.26 -17.70 2.89
C GLN A 307 14.73 -18.23 1.56
N ALA A 308 13.41 -18.34 1.44
CA ALA A 308 12.76 -18.78 0.22
C ALA A 308 12.97 -17.80 -0.92
N SER A 309 12.72 -18.23 -2.16
CA SER A 309 12.84 -17.38 -3.35
C SER A 309 12.00 -16.09 -3.18
N GLY A 310 12.60 -14.94 -3.44
CA GLY A 310 12.01 -13.62 -3.22
C GLY A 310 12.20 -13.06 -1.80
N CYS A 311 12.79 -13.84 -0.87
CA CYS A 311 13.07 -13.44 0.51
C CYS A 311 14.57 -13.27 0.69
N SER A 312 15.15 -12.29 0.02
CA SER A 312 16.60 -12.08 -0.05
C SER A 312 17.21 -11.42 1.19
N ARG A 313 16.42 -10.82 2.05
CA ARG A 313 16.89 -10.21 3.30
C ARG A 313 17.13 -11.28 4.35
N SER A 314 18.12 -11.06 5.21
CA SER A 314 18.44 -11.92 6.34
C SER A 314 18.48 -11.09 7.63
N GLY A 315 18.50 -11.75 8.79
CA GLY A 315 18.58 -11.11 10.09
C GLY A 315 17.42 -11.48 11.00
N SER A 316 17.14 -10.60 11.97
CA SER A 316 16.07 -10.74 12.95
C SER A 316 15.09 -9.55 12.85
N GLY A 317 13.96 -9.63 13.56
CA GLY A 317 13.01 -8.51 13.62
C GLY A 317 11.91 -8.55 12.55
N TRP A 318 11.72 -9.68 11.89
CA TRP A 318 10.62 -9.86 10.93
C TRP A 318 9.27 -10.08 11.59
N TYR A 319 9.28 -10.70 12.78
CA TYR A 319 8.12 -10.80 13.64
C TYR A 319 8.03 -9.56 14.52
N TRP A 320 6.89 -8.92 14.53
CA TRP A 320 6.63 -7.81 15.43
C TRP A 320 6.17 -8.35 16.78
N ASP A 321 6.61 -7.70 17.86
CA ASP A 321 6.23 -8.08 19.22
C ASP A 321 4.78 -7.71 19.49
N GLU A 322 3.88 -8.72 19.56
CA GLU A 322 2.47 -8.53 19.89
C GLU A 322 2.23 -8.03 21.33
N SER A 323 3.20 -8.22 22.22
CA SER A 323 3.13 -7.66 23.57
C SER A 323 3.50 -6.16 23.63
N ASN A 324 4.00 -5.61 22.54
CA ASN A 324 4.43 -4.22 22.37
C ASN A 324 5.49 -3.76 23.39
N LYS A 325 6.37 -4.67 23.85
CA LYS A 325 7.42 -4.40 24.84
C LYS A 325 8.81 -4.30 24.26
N THR A 326 9.01 -4.91 23.09
CA THR A 326 10.30 -4.92 22.37
C THR A 326 10.10 -4.46 20.93
N HIS A 327 11.17 -4.02 20.28
CA HIS A 327 11.12 -3.54 18.89
C HIS A 327 11.65 -4.62 17.92
N PRO A 328 11.09 -4.70 16.69
CA PRO A 328 9.92 -3.97 16.20
C PRO A 328 8.61 -4.51 16.78
N ASN A 329 7.60 -3.64 16.91
CA ASN A 329 6.30 -3.99 17.46
C ASN A 329 5.15 -3.29 16.72
N PHE A 330 3.91 -3.65 17.04
CA PHE A 330 2.73 -3.10 16.37
C PHE A 330 2.45 -1.66 16.76
N HIS A 331 2.71 -1.27 18.02
CA HIS A 331 2.49 0.11 18.45
C HIS A 331 3.43 1.11 17.77
N ASP A 332 4.67 0.71 17.45
CA ASP A 332 5.59 1.56 16.67
C ASP A 332 5.02 1.83 15.27
N HIS A 333 4.56 0.78 14.59
CA HIS A 333 3.95 0.91 13.27
C HIS A 333 2.65 1.72 13.31
N LEU A 334 1.78 1.46 14.29
CA LEU A 334 0.53 2.21 14.41
C LEU A 334 0.75 3.69 14.76
N ALA A 335 1.81 4.00 15.52
CA ALA A 335 2.22 5.38 15.78
C ALA A 335 2.70 6.10 14.50
N GLU A 336 3.46 5.40 13.64
CA GLU A 336 3.86 5.92 12.32
C GLU A 336 2.64 6.14 11.42
N ALA A 337 1.76 5.15 11.30
CA ALA A 337 0.52 5.26 10.53
C ALA A 337 -0.36 6.42 11.02
N GLN A 338 -0.50 6.58 12.34
CA GLN A 338 -1.22 7.71 12.92
C GLN A 338 -0.56 9.07 12.57
N ALA A 339 0.76 9.13 12.57
CA ALA A 339 1.47 10.34 12.16
C ALA A 339 1.22 10.68 10.68
N PHE A 340 1.14 9.69 9.79
CA PHE A 340 0.71 9.92 8.40
C PHE A 340 -0.74 10.39 8.33
N HIS A 341 -1.66 9.71 9.01
CA HIS A 341 -3.06 10.12 9.08
C HIS A 341 -3.21 11.60 9.45
N VAL A 342 -2.66 11.98 10.62
CA VAL A 342 -2.77 13.35 11.14
C VAL A 342 -1.98 14.34 10.27
N GLY A 343 -0.74 13.97 9.92
CA GLY A 343 0.20 14.85 9.22
C GLY A 343 -0.21 15.12 7.78
N ILE A 344 -0.86 14.20 7.10
CA ILE A 344 -1.28 14.35 5.68
C ILE A 344 -2.77 14.73 5.57
N GLY A 345 -3.29 15.51 6.53
CA GLY A 345 -4.62 16.13 6.43
C GLY A 345 -5.76 15.32 7.02
N ASN A 346 -5.54 14.46 7.98
CA ASN A 346 -6.52 13.57 8.62
C ASN A 346 -7.24 12.65 7.62
N LEU A 347 -6.54 12.23 6.57
CA LEU A 347 -7.08 11.28 5.60
C LEU A 347 -7.16 9.88 6.21
N PRO A 348 -8.24 9.10 5.95
CA PRO A 348 -8.35 7.74 6.44
C PRO A 348 -7.25 6.85 5.84
N LEU A 349 -6.83 5.83 6.59
CA LEU A 349 -5.79 4.89 6.20
C LEU A 349 -6.36 3.59 5.66
N ILE A 350 -5.76 3.04 4.61
CA ILE A 350 -5.92 1.65 4.19
C ILE A 350 -4.55 1.00 4.26
N TRP A 351 -4.37 0.01 5.13
CA TRP A 351 -3.20 -0.86 5.08
C TRP A 351 -3.27 -1.74 3.84
N TRP A 352 -2.16 -1.86 3.15
CA TRP A 352 -2.08 -2.57 1.88
C TRP A 352 -0.84 -3.48 1.87
N GLN A 353 -0.89 -4.56 1.12
CA GLN A 353 0.13 -5.62 1.13
C GLN A 353 0.43 -6.16 2.55
N THR A 354 -0.58 -6.22 3.40
CA THR A 354 -0.43 -6.82 4.72
C THR A 354 -0.30 -8.33 4.59
N PRO A 355 0.80 -8.95 5.06
CA PRO A 355 1.00 -10.39 4.96
C PRO A 355 -0.07 -11.20 5.66
N LEU A 356 -0.42 -12.33 5.06
CA LEU A 356 -1.39 -13.27 5.61
C LEU A 356 -0.80 -14.24 6.61
N GLY A 357 0.38 -14.67 6.57
CA GLY A 357 1.06 -15.60 7.46
C GLY A 357 0.25 -16.26 8.59
N VAL A 358 0.75 -17.32 9.14
CA VAL A 358 0.06 -18.06 10.21
C VAL A 358 0.91 -18.12 11.48
N PRO A 359 0.33 -17.99 12.70
CA PRO A 359 1.04 -18.24 13.94
C PRO A 359 1.39 -19.73 14.04
N SER A 360 2.62 -20.11 13.74
CA SER A 360 3.11 -21.48 13.78
C SER A 360 4.14 -21.65 14.89
N VAL A 361 4.12 -22.78 15.58
CA VAL A 361 5.17 -23.17 16.52
C VAL A 361 6.43 -23.66 15.82
N THR A 362 6.30 -24.06 14.55
CA THR A 362 7.42 -24.50 13.73
C THR A 362 8.04 -23.30 13.03
N ARG A 363 9.33 -23.06 13.28
CA ARG A 363 10.05 -21.97 12.65
C ARG A 363 10.02 -22.12 11.12
N GLY A 364 9.68 -21.02 10.43
CA GLY A 364 9.56 -20.96 8.99
C GLY A 364 8.43 -21.80 8.38
N GLY A 365 7.91 -22.78 9.06
CA GLY A 365 6.85 -23.65 8.56
C GLY A 365 7.24 -24.43 7.29
N THR A 366 6.25 -24.79 6.48
CA THR A 366 6.41 -25.41 5.15
C THR A 366 6.30 -24.36 4.06
N ALA A 367 6.78 -24.68 2.84
CA ALA A 367 6.59 -23.81 1.68
C ALA A 367 5.10 -23.47 1.49
N PHE A 368 4.80 -22.20 1.21
CA PHE A 368 3.46 -21.63 1.07
C PHE A 368 2.59 -21.63 2.34
N HIS A 369 3.20 -21.87 3.50
CA HIS A 369 2.55 -21.84 4.80
C HIS A 369 3.54 -21.27 5.81
N TYR A 370 3.84 -20.01 5.68
CA TYR A 370 4.85 -19.33 6.49
C TYR A 370 4.23 -18.66 7.70
N ARG A 371 5.03 -18.52 8.77
CA ARG A 371 4.61 -17.81 9.96
C ARG A 371 4.65 -16.31 9.72
N ASP A 372 3.62 -15.65 10.15
CA ASP A 372 3.53 -14.19 10.29
C ASP A 372 2.48 -13.87 11.36
N ASN A 373 2.58 -12.74 11.99
CA ASN A 373 1.64 -12.35 13.02
C ASN A 373 0.82 -11.09 12.69
N ARG A 374 1.00 -10.52 11.51
CA ARG A 374 0.29 -9.28 11.13
C ARG A 374 -1.20 -9.49 10.97
N ALA A 375 -1.63 -10.54 10.27
CA ALA A 375 -3.04 -10.85 10.13
C ALA A 375 -3.70 -11.15 11.49
N HIS A 376 -3.02 -11.92 12.34
CA HIS A 376 -3.48 -12.23 13.70
C HIS A 376 -3.66 -10.95 14.52
N TYR A 377 -2.63 -10.11 14.62
CA TYR A 377 -2.71 -8.89 15.44
C TYR A 377 -3.79 -7.93 14.93
N PHE A 378 -3.82 -7.66 13.65
CA PHE A 378 -4.75 -6.68 13.07
C PHE A 378 -6.22 -7.08 13.22
N LEU A 379 -6.53 -8.36 13.09
CA LEU A 379 -7.90 -8.85 13.25
C LEU A 379 -8.32 -9.12 14.70
N THR A 380 -7.34 -9.22 15.62
CA THR A 380 -7.62 -9.34 17.07
C THR A 380 -7.56 -8.00 17.82
N HIS A 381 -6.87 -6.98 17.25
CA HIS A 381 -6.76 -5.62 17.82
C HIS A 381 -7.31 -4.53 16.90
N PRO A 382 -8.46 -4.73 16.21
CA PRO A 382 -8.92 -3.81 15.17
C PRO A 382 -9.24 -2.40 15.68
N ALA A 383 -9.52 -2.24 16.97
CA ALA A 383 -9.77 -0.93 17.59
C ALA A 383 -8.52 -0.03 17.57
N GLU A 384 -7.32 -0.60 17.65
CA GLU A 384 -6.07 0.15 17.58
C GLU A 384 -5.82 0.68 16.16
N LEU A 385 -6.15 -0.09 15.14
CA LEU A 385 -6.08 0.37 13.76
C LEU A 385 -7.05 1.53 13.51
N VAL A 386 -8.28 1.42 14.03
CA VAL A 386 -9.26 2.52 13.95
C VAL A 386 -8.75 3.77 14.66
N ALA A 387 -8.12 3.62 15.85
CA ALA A 387 -7.54 4.74 16.59
C ALA A 387 -6.38 5.41 15.83
N ALA A 388 -5.62 4.65 15.05
CA ALA A 388 -4.58 5.19 14.17
C ALA A 388 -5.12 5.89 12.91
N GLY A 389 -6.43 5.94 12.69
CA GLY A 389 -7.07 6.55 11.51
C GLY A 389 -7.51 5.55 10.45
N GLY A 390 -7.54 4.27 10.74
CA GLY A 390 -7.83 3.19 9.80
C GLY A 390 -9.24 3.20 9.25
N LEU A 391 -9.34 3.03 7.94
CA LEU A 391 -10.54 2.69 7.19
C LEU A 391 -10.63 1.18 6.95
N GLY A 392 -9.50 0.54 6.65
CA GLY A 392 -9.49 -0.87 6.32
C GLY A 392 -8.09 -1.46 6.17
N VAL A 393 -8.04 -2.78 6.04
CA VAL A 393 -6.82 -3.55 5.80
C VAL A 393 -7.02 -4.43 4.58
N VAL A 394 -6.09 -4.38 3.63
CA VAL A 394 -6.04 -5.25 2.45
C VAL A 394 -4.89 -6.24 2.63
N PHE A 395 -5.24 -7.49 2.93
CA PHE A 395 -4.29 -8.57 3.07
C PHE A 395 -3.87 -9.13 1.71
N SER A 396 -2.59 -9.37 1.53
CA SER A 396 -2.07 -9.95 0.29
C SER A 396 -0.70 -10.59 0.53
N THR A 397 -0.23 -11.35 -0.45
CA THR A 397 1.17 -11.74 -0.48
C THR A 397 1.99 -10.63 -1.13
N GLY A 398 3.12 -10.27 -0.56
CA GLY A 398 4.05 -9.30 -1.17
C GLY A 398 5.07 -9.95 -2.10
N ALA A 399 5.23 -11.28 -2.07
CA ALA A 399 6.19 -12.03 -2.88
C ALA A 399 5.76 -13.46 -3.14
N ASN A 400 6.48 -14.13 -4.05
CA ASN A 400 6.31 -15.55 -4.29
C ASN A 400 6.57 -16.37 -3.02
N TYR A 401 5.88 -17.50 -2.90
CA TYR A 401 6.00 -18.43 -1.79
C TYR A 401 5.53 -17.88 -0.43
N GLN A 402 4.75 -16.81 -0.43
CA GLN A 402 4.10 -16.34 0.78
C GLN A 402 2.71 -16.98 0.96
N THR A 403 2.22 -16.94 2.20
CA THR A 403 0.92 -17.49 2.57
C THR A 403 -0.23 -16.75 1.87
N SER A 404 -1.24 -17.50 1.47
CA SER A 404 -2.51 -17.00 0.94
C SER A 404 -3.66 -17.70 1.66
N ILE A 405 -4.89 -17.24 1.47
CA ILE A 405 -6.08 -17.88 2.05
C ILE A 405 -6.28 -19.37 1.64
N THR A 406 -5.53 -19.85 0.64
CA THR A 406 -5.56 -21.25 0.21
C THR A 406 -4.41 -22.07 0.81
N THR A 407 -3.49 -21.45 1.52
CA THR A 407 -2.29 -22.07 2.10
C THR A 407 -2.09 -21.76 3.58
N ASP A 408 -3.01 -21.03 4.19
CA ASP A 408 -2.98 -20.59 5.59
C ASP A 408 -3.66 -21.58 6.56
N ALA A 409 -4.06 -22.75 6.07
CA ALA A 409 -4.81 -23.75 6.84
C ALA A 409 -6.12 -23.22 7.46
N GLY A 410 -6.71 -22.15 6.91
CA GLY A 410 -7.98 -21.57 7.37
C GLY A 410 -7.83 -20.49 8.45
N GLU A 411 -6.61 -20.08 8.77
CA GLU A 411 -6.33 -19.07 9.80
C GLU A 411 -7.05 -17.75 9.51
N PHE A 412 -6.94 -17.24 8.28
CA PHE A 412 -7.60 -15.99 7.91
C PHE A 412 -9.13 -16.09 8.03
N GLN A 413 -9.71 -17.22 7.62
CA GLN A 413 -11.15 -17.44 7.75
C GLN A 413 -11.61 -17.41 9.22
N GLU A 414 -10.85 -18.02 10.12
CA GLU A 414 -11.17 -18.03 11.54
C GLU A 414 -11.08 -16.62 12.15
N LEU A 415 -10.02 -15.88 11.82
CA LEU A 415 -9.80 -14.51 12.28
C LEU A 415 -10.85 -13.53 11.75
N ASP A 416 -11.16 -13.56 10.45
CA ASP A 416 -12.19 -12.72 9.83
C ASP A 416 -13.57 -13.00 10.42
N ASN A 417 -13.96 -14.26 10.55
CA ASN A 417 -15.21 -14.64 11.20
C ASN A 417 -15.27 -14.21 12.67
N ALA A 418 -14.16 -14.28 13.41
CA ALA A 418 -14.10 -13.79 14.79
C ALA A 418 -14.27 -12.26 14.84
N TYR A 419 -13.56 -11.54 14.00
CA TYR A 419 -13.65 -10.09 13.87
C TYR A 419 -15.08 -9.64 13.53
N LEU A 420 -15.72 -10.27 12.55
CA LEU A 420 -17.07 -9.91 12.09
C LEU A 420 -18.18 -10.11 13.14
N ARG A 421 -17.95 -10.93 14.18
CA ARG A 421 -18.89 -11.04 15.30
C ARG A 421 -18.92 -9.81 16.21
N SER A 422 -17.81 -9.04 16.26
CA SER A 422 -17.70 -7.83 17.06
C SER A 422 -16.79 -6.79 16.37
N PRO A 423 -17.21 -6.25 15.21
CA PRO A 423 -16.35 -5.41 14.40
C PRO A 423 -16.07 -4.06 15.05
N ALA A 424 -14.84 -3.54 14.91
CA ALA A 424 -14.44 -2.23 15.37
C ALA A 424 -15.16 -1.15 14.52
N LYS A 425 -15.94 -0.31 15.18
CA LYS A 425 -16.70 0.79 14.54
C LYS A 425 -15.78 1.94 14.18
N LEU A 426 -16.00 2.51 13.02
CA LEU A 426 -15.38 3.78 12.60
C LEU A 426 -16.06 4.95 13.32
N PRO A 427 -15.29 5.94 13.81
CA PRO A 427 -15.81 7.10 14.54
C PRO A 427 -16.62 8.04 13.64
#